data_37eee0f02c1c6c6bb798a82068df39f7
#
_entry.id   37eee0f02c1c6c6bb798a82068df39f7
#
_cell.length_a   1.000
_cell.length_b   1.000
_cell.length_c   1.000
_cell.angle_alpha   90.00
_cell.angle_beta   90.00
_cell.angle_gamma   90.00
#
_symmetry.space_group_name_H-M   'P 1'
#
loop_
_entity.id
_entity.type
_entity.pdbx_description
1 polymer ?
#
loop_
_entity_poly.entity_id
_entity_poly.type
_entity_poly.pdbx_seq_one_letter_code
_entity_poly.pdbx_strand_id
1 'polypeptide(L)'
;LTSFGETLYTRGLPGLTMTDVAKNAGIGRTAVYNYFADMGELLVAYALDETERFLNELRAGLEGIENPIDQLAVYIRLQINDLARRHLPPGPAMRSMLSPESYAKLGKHVHELQMVLAHILSAAIAENYIPKNDIRELAMLVHGSLSSSAGRAEDAPDEETRERQILNTIRFIQMGLGARF
;
A
#
# COMPACT_ATOMS: atom_id res chain seq x y z
N LEU A 1 -1.60 -14.89 9.98
CA LEU A 1 -0.89 -13.82 9.25
C LEU A 1 -0.56 -12.62 10.16
N THR A 2 -1.44 -12.23 11.11
CA THR A 2 -1.24 -11.10 12.03
C THR A 2 0.13 -11.13 12.76
N SER A 3 0.46 -12.24 13.44
CA SER A 3 1.76 -12.39 14.14
C SER A 3 2.97 -12.31 13.20
N PHE A 4 2.80 -12.67 11.93
CA PHE A 4 3.85 -12.50 10.93
C PHE A 4 4.05 -11.02 10.60
N GLY A 5 2.96 -10.28 10.41
CA GLY A 5 3.00 -8.83 10.20
C GLY A 5 3.68 -8.10 11.36
N GLU A 6 3.31 -8.42 12.61
CA GLU A 6 3.94 -7.86 13.81
C GLU A 6 5.45 -8.17 13.87
N THR A 7 5.84 -9.37 13.43
CA THR A 7 7.24 -9.75 13.38
C THR A 7 8.02 -9.00 12.30
N LEU A 8 7.41 -8.82 11.13
CA LEU A 8 7.97 -7.99 10.05
C LEU A 8 8.14 -6.54 10.50
N TYR A 9 7.15 -6.00 11.21
CA TYR A 9 7.21 -4.65 11.75
C TYR A 9 8.36 -4.46 12.73
N THR A 10 8.52 -5.39 13.68
CA THR A 10 9.48 -5.24 14.80
C THR A 10 10.90 -5.65 14.45
N ARG A 11 11.11 -6.61 13.57
CA ARG A 11 12.41 -7.22 13.26
C ARG A 11 12.86 -7.09 11.81
N GLY A 12 11.95 -6.71 10.93
CA GLY A 12 12.20 -6.76 9.49
C GLY A 12 12.25 -8.20 8.96
N LEU A 13 12.42 -8.33 7.64
CA LEU A 13 12.51 -9.63 6.97
C LEU A 13 13.91 -10.26 6.99
N PRO A 14 15.04 -9.49 7.00
CA PRO A 14 16.38 -10.08 6.96
C PRO A 14 16.63 -11.01 8.17
N GLY A 15 16.97 -12.27 7.89
CA GLY A 15 17.26 -13.27 8.91
C GLY A 15 16.04 -13.89 9.60
N LEU A 16 14.82 -13.51 9.23
CA LEU A 16 13.60 -14.13 9.76
C LEU A 16 13.44 -15.54 9.18
N THR A 17 13.15 -16.51 10.07
CA THR A 17 12.95 -17.91 9.69
C THR A 17 11.52 -18.37 9.95
N MET A 18 11.09 -19.44 9.27
CA MET A 18 9.79 -20.08 9.52
C MET A 18 9.66 -20.56 10.98
N THR A 19 10.77 -20.88 11.64
CA THR A 19 10.79 -21.24 13.06
C THR A 19 10.49 -20.04 13.95
N ASP A 20 11.01 -18.86 13.62
CA ASP A 20 10.70 -17.61 14.35
C ASP A 20 9.22 -17.26 14.21
N VAL A 21 8.68 -17.39 12.99
CA VAL A 21 7.26 -17.19 12.72
C VAL A 21 6.39 -18.12 13.56
N ALA A 22 6.71 -19.42 13.59
CA ALA A 22 5.99 -20.41 14.38
C ALA A 22 6.01 -20.05 15.88
N LYS A 23 7.19 -19.70 16.40
CA LYS A 23 7.38 -19.30 17.79
C LYS A 23 6.56 -18.07 18.15
N ASN A 24 6.59 -17.02 17.31
CA ASN A 24 5.88 -15.78 17.56
C ASN A 24 4.34 -15.96 17.43
N ALA A 25 3.91 -16.86 16.57
CA ALA A 25 2.50 -17.22 16.43
C ALA A 25 1.98 -18.18 17.53
N GLY A 26 2.86 -18.69 18.40
CA GLY A 26 2.50 -19.65 19.45
C GLY A 26 2.07 -21.03 18.91
N ILE A 27 2.54 -21.41 17.72
CA ILE A 27 2.20 -22.69 17.07
C ILE A 27 3.45 -23.53 16.78
N GLY A 28 3.25 -24.83 16.59
CA GLY A 28 4.35 -25.73 16.25
C GLY A 28 4.91 -25.45 14.85
N ARG A 29 6.23 -25.67 14.66
CA ARG A 29 6.90 -25.53 13.36
C ARG A 29 6.19 -26.32 12.25
N THR A 30 5.82 -27.57 12.54
CA THR A 30 5.08 -28.43 11.59
C THR A 30 3.75 -27.82 11.15
N ALA A 31 3.05 -27.14 12.08
CA ALA A 31 1.79 -26.48 11.76
C ALA A 31 1.96 -25.34 10.75
N VAL A 32 3.03 -24.54 10.84
CA VAL A 32 3.32 -23.50 9.84
C VAL A 32 3.58 -24.09 8.47
N TYR A 33 4.40 -25.17 8.41
CA TYR A 33 4.73 -25.83 7.15
C TYR A 33 3.55 -26.57 6.52
N ASN A 34 2.48 -26.88 7.26
CA ASN A 34 1.25 -27.41 6.71
C ASN A 34 0.45 -26.35 5.89
N TYR A 35 0.67 -25.06 6.15
CA TYR A 35 -0.01 -23.96 5.45
C TYR A 35 0.86 -23.29 4.40
N PHE A 36 2.18 -23.19 4.65
CA PHE A 36 3.12 -22.46 3.79
C PHE A 36 4.38 -23.29 3.62
N ALA A 37 4.72 -23.64 2.39
CA ALA A 37 5.90 -24.45 2.08
C ALA A 37 7.20 -23.74 2.45
N ASP A 38 7.24 -22.41 2.30
CA ASP A 38 8.40 -21.57 2.56
C ASP A 38 8.02 -20.13 2.97
N MET A 39 9.04 -19.33 3.24
CA MET A 39 8.88 -17.90 3.59
C MET A 39 8.28 -17.08 2.44
N GLY A 40 8.56 -17.46 1.19
CA GLY A 40 8.03 -16.78 0.02
C GLY A 40 6.50 -16.93 -0.08
N GLU A 41 5.98 -18.16 0.11
CA GLU A 41 4.53 -18.40 0.15
C GLU A 41 3.85 -17.63 1.29
N LEU A 42 4.44 -17.66 2.48
CA LEU A 42 3.91 -16.91 3.63
C LEU A 42 3.90 -15.40 3.35
N LEU A 43 4.97 -14.87 2.76
CA LEU A 43 5.08 -13.46 2.41
C LEU A 43 4.02 -13.04 1.38
N VAL A 44 3.78 -13.89 0.37
CA VAL A 44 2.71 -13.67 -0.62
C VAL A 44 1.35 -13.68 0.05
N ALA A 45 1.06 -14.69 0.86
CA ALA A 45 -0.23 -14.77 1.55
C ALA A 45 -0.47 -13.55 2.45
N TYR A 46 0.55 -13.09 3.16
CA TYR A 46 0.49 -11.88 3.96
C TYR A 46 0.25 -10.63 3.10
N ALA A 47 0.99 -10.47 2.00
CA ALA A 47 0.83 -9.32 1.12
C ALA A 47 -0.56 -9.27 0.46
N LEU A 48 -1.14 -10.43 0.13
CA LEU A 48 -2.49 -10.53 -0.42
C LEU A 48 -3.55 -10.15 0.62
N ASP A 49 -3.44 -10.67 1.84
CA ASP A 49 -4.34 -10.36 2.97
C ASP A 49 -4.33 -8.86 3.30
N GLU A 50 -3.13 -8.25 3.39
CA GLU A 50 -2.96 -6.82 3.60
C GLU A 50 -3.58 -5.99 2.46
N THR A 51 -3.42 -6.43 1.22
CA THR A 51 -3.97 -5.73 0.06
C THR A 51 -5.50 -5.81 0.03
N GLU A 52 -6.08 -6.96 0.33
CA GLU A 52 -7.54 -7.12 0.42
C GLU A 52 -8.13 -6.24 1.54
N ARG A 53 -7.49 -6.22 2.70
CA ARG A 53 -7.89 -5.36 3.81
C ARG A 53 -7.85 -3.88 3.41
N PHE A 54 -6.78 -3.45 2.77
CA PHE A 54 -6.64 -2.07 2.29
C PHE A 54 -7.68 -1.71 1.23
N LEU A 55 -7.97 -2.60 0.28
CA LEU A 55 -9.03 -2.39 -0.72
C LEU A 55 -10.41 -2.20 -0.07
N ASN A 56 -10.70 -2.95 0.98
CA ASN A 56 -11.95 -2.81 1.73
C ASN A 56 -12.00 -1.47 2.50
N GLU A 57 -10.90 -1.07 3.14
CA GLU A 57 -10.77 0.24 3.81
C GLU A 57 -10.93 1.39 2.80
N LEU A 58 -10.34 1.25 1.62
CA LEU A 58 -10.41 2.24 0.56
C LEU A 58 -11.84 2.37 -0.01
N ARG A 59 -12.53 1.26 -0.26
CA ARG A 59 -13.93 1.27 -0.71
C ARG A 59 -14.82 1.98 0.32
N ALA A 60 -14.69 1.63 1.59
CA ALA A 60 -15.45 2.28 2.68
C ALA A 60 -15.12 3.77 2.80
N GLY A 61 -13.85 4.16 2.67
CA GLY A 61 -13.42 5.56 2.75
C GLY A 61 -13.88 6.42 1.57
N LEU A 62 -14.13 5.81 0.41
CA LEU A 62 -14.62 6.51 -0.79
C LEU A 62 -16.14 6.54 -0.90
N GLU A 63 -16.85 5.78 -0.07
CA GLU A 63 -18.31 5.70 -0.11
C GLU A 63 -18.96 7.07 0.15
N GLY A 64 -19.87 7.47 -0.74
CA GLY A 64 -20.60 8.73 -0.63
C GLY A 64 -19.81 9.99 -1.04
N ILE A 65 -18.56 9.86 -1.47
CA ILE A 65 -17.76 10.99 -1.97
C ILE A 65 -17.91 11.07 -3.49
N GLU A 66 -18.58 12.11 -3.98
CA GLU A 66 -18.83 12.28 -5.41
C GLU A 66 -17.68 13.03 -6.11
N ASN A 67 -17.11 14.07 -5.46
CA ASN A 67 -16.05 14.88 -6.06
C ASN A 67 -14.73 14.08 -6.21
N PRO A 68 -14.21 13.90 -7.44
CA PRO A 68 -13.01 13.10 -7.67
C PRO A 68 -11.72 13.70 -7.04
N ILE A 69 -11.68 15.01 -6.75
CA ILE A 69 -10.54 15.62 -6.04
C ILE A 69 -10.58 15.28 -4.55
N ASP A 70 -11.77 15.19 -3.97
CA ASP A 70 -11.93 14.72 -2.59
C ASP A 70 -11.66 13.21 -2.48
N GLN A 71 -12.11 12.42 -3.47
CA GLN A 71 -11.74 11.00 -3.57
C GLN A 71 -10.23 10.82 -3.65
N LEU A 72 -9.53 11.65 -4.42
CA LEU A 72 -8.07 11.63 -4.53
C LEU A 72 -7.42 11.95 -3.17
N ALA A 73 -7.93 12.93 -2.44
CA ALA A 73 -7.42 13.27 -1.11
C ALA A 73 -7.55 12.11 -0.12
N VAL A 74 -8.71 11.43 -0.11
CA VAL A 74 -8.95 10.24 0.71
C VAL A 74 -8.03 9.08 0.29
N TYR A 75 -7.90 8.82 -1.01
CA TYR A 75 -6.99 7.81 -1.55
C TYR A 75 -5.55 8.05 -1.07
N ILE A 76 -5.04 9.27 -1.23
CA ILE A 76 -3.67 9.64 -0.82
C ILE A 76 -3.47 9.40 0.68
N ARG A 77 -4.39 9.87 1.52
CA ARG A 77 -4.35 9.69 2.97
C ARG A 77 -4.30 8.23 3.38
N LEU A 78 -5.23 7.44 2.89
CA LEU A 78 -5.31 6.01 3.21
C LEU A 78 -4.07 5.26 2.73
N GLN A 79 -3.57 5.59 1.53
CA GLN A 79 -2.38 4.97 0.97
C GLN A 79 -1.11 5.29 1.77
N ILE A 80 -0.93 6.55 2.23
CA ILE A 80 0.20 6.92 3.10
C ILE A 80 0.13 6.15 4.41
N ASN A 81 -1.04 6.08 5.03
CA ASN A 81 -1.25 5.36 6.28
C ASN A 81 -0.99 3.85 6.14
N ASP A 82 -1.44 3.27 5.04
CA ASP A 82 -1.24 1.86 4.75
C ASP A 82 0.24 1.54 4.48
N LEU A 83 0.91 2.32 3.64
CA LEU A 83 2.33 2.16 3.35
C LEU A 83 3.21 2.32 4.60
N ALA A 84 2.87 3.26 5.50
CA ALA A 84 3.58 3.45 6.76
C ALA A 84 3.41 2.26 7.74
N ARG A 85 2.29 1.55 7.66
CA ARG A 85 2.03 0.35 8.50
C ARG A 85 2.65 -0.93 7.92
N ARG A 86 2.89 -0.97 6.62
CA ARG A 86 3.37 -2.18 5.93
C ARG A 86 4.89 -2.21 5.90
N HIS A 87 5.45 -3.20 6.54
CA HIS A 87 6.90 -3.46 6.49
C HIS A 87 7.26 -4.51 5.42
N LEU A 88 6.55 -4.45 4.28
CA LEU A 88 6.87 -5.29 3.14
C LEU A 88 8.16 -4.82 2.45
N PRO A 89 9.02 -5.75 2.02
CA PRO A 89 10.20 -5.40 1.24
C PRO A 89 9.82 -4.63 -0.03
N PRO A 90 10.67 -3.69 -0.49
CA PRO A 90 10.47 -3.03 -1.77
C PRO A 90 10.32 -4.02 -2.93
N GLY A 91 9.59 -3.65 -3.99
CA GLY A 91 9.29 -4.50 -5.13
C GLY A 91 10.47 -5.29 -5.71
N PRO A 92 11.68 -4.69 -5.91
CA PRO A 92 12.86 -5.44 -6.37
C PRO A 92 13.31 -6.52 -5.39
N ALA A 93 13.27 -6.25 -4.07
CA ALA A 93 13.61 -7.25 -3.05
C ALA A 93 12.57 -8.36 -2.99
N MET A 94 11.26 -8.02 -3.04
CA MET A 94 10.18 -9.00 -3.18
C MET A 94 10.39 -9.91 -4.38
N ARG A 95 10.71 -9.34 -5.54
CA ARG A 95 10.94 -10.12 -6.76
C ARG A 95 12.08 -11.12 -6.63
N SER A 96 13.15 -10.79 -5.92
CA SER A 96 14.29 -11.69 -5.71
C SER A 96 13.99 -12.83 -4.74
N MET A 97 12.98 -12.68 -3.90
CA MET A 97 12.62 -13.65 -2.86
C MET A 97 11.49 -14.59 -3.27
N LEU A 98 10.73 -14.23 -4.29
CA LEU A 98 9.54 -14.96 -4.71
C LEU A 98 9.80 -15.77 -5.98
N SER A 99 9.11 -16.91 -6.11
CA SER A 99 9.03 -17.61 -7.39
C SER A 99 8.33 -16.72 -8.43
N PRO A 100 8.59 -16.91 -9.74
CA PRO A 100 7.90 -16.16 -10.79
C PRO A 100 6.36 -16.26 -10.70
N GLU A 101 5.84 -17.44 -10.33
CA GLU A 101 4.41 -17.66 -10.13
C GLU A 101 3.86 -16.87 -8.94
N SER A 102 4.55 -16.90 -7.80
CA SER A 102 4.19 -16.17 -6.60
C SER A 102 4.22 -14.65 -6.83
N TYR A 103 5.22 -14.18 -7.54
CA TYR A 103 5.32 -12.76 -7.92
C TYR A 103 4.20 -12.33 -8.87
N ALA A 104 3.80 -13.20 -9.81
CA ALA A 104 2.68 -12.94 -10.71
C ALA A 104 1.33 -12.88 -9.99
N LYS A 105 1.12 -13.74 -8.98
CA LYS A 105 -0.08 -13.68 -8.12
C LYS A 105 -0.18 -12.32 -7.40
N LEU A 106 0.93 -11.86 -6.83
CA LEU A 106 0.98 -10.55 -6.17
C LEU A 106 0.70 -9.41 -7.15
N GLY A 107 1.23 -9.50 -8.38
CA GLY A 107 1.03 -8.48 -9.42
C GLY A 107 -0.44 -8.24 -9.79
N LYS A 108 -1.30 -9.26 -9.74
CA LYS A 108 -2.74 -9.11 -10.01
C LYS A 108 -3.42 -8.20 -8.98
N HIS A 109 -3.09 -8.35 -7.70
CA HIS A 109 -3.69 -7.53 -6.63
C HIS A 109 -3.15 -6.10 -6.62
N VAL A 110 -1.88 -5.91 -6.95
CA VAL A 110 -1.31 -4.56 -7.17
C VAL A 110 -2.04 -3.86 -8.30
N HIS A 111 -2.44 -4.58 -9.35
CA HIS A 111 -3.21 -4.03 -10.45
C HIS A 111 -4.59 -3.51 -10.00
N GLU A 112 -5.29 -4.19 -9.09
CA GLU A 112 -6.59 -3.73 -8.57
C GLU A 112 -6.46 -2.36 -7.87
N LEU A 113 -5.42 -2.16 -7.06
CA LEU A 113 -5.13 -0.87 -6.44
C LEU A 113 -4.85 0.23 -7.47
N GLN A 114 -4.09 -0.10 -8.51
CA GLN A 114 -3.79 0.83 -9.59
C GLN A 114 -5.06 1.26 -10.34
N MET A 115 -6.03 0.34 -10.52
CA MET A 115 -7.30 0.63 -11.17
C MET A 115 -8.16 1.62 -10.36
N VAL A 116 -8.13 1.58 -9.03
CA VAL A 116 -8.86 2.57 -8.21
C VAL A 116 -8.34 3.98 -8.46
N LEU A 117 -7.02 4.18 -8.39
CA LEU A 117 -6.42 5.49 -8.68
C LEU A 117 -6.68 5.93 -10.12
N ALA A 118 -6.54 5.02 -11.09
CA ALA A 118 -6.80 5.31 -12.49
C ALA A 118 -8.27 5.76 -12.72
N HIS A 119 -9.22 5.14 -12.01
CA HIS A 119 -10.62 5.54 -12.08
C HIS A 119 -10.84 6.95 -11.53
N ILE A 120 -10.28 7.26 -10.36
CA ILE A 120 -10.35 8.60 -9.75
C ILE A 120 -9.75 9.67 -10.69
N LEU A 121 -8.57 9.42 -11.25
CA LEU A 121 -7.92 10.34 -12.19
C LEU A 121 -8.72 10.51 -13.48
N SER A 122 -9.30 9.42 -13.98
CA SER A 122 -10.16 9.45 -15.19
C SER A 122 -11.41 10.29 -14.97
N ALA A 123 -12.08 10.14 -13.82
CA ALA A 123 -13.23 10.95 -13.44
C ALA A 123 -12.84 12.43 -13.30
N ALA A 124 -11.72 12.73 -12.64
CA ALA A 124 -11.21 14.09 -12.48
C ALA A 124 -10.91 14.78 -13.82
N ILE A 125 -10.41 14.04 -14.82
CA ILE A 125 -10.20 14.54 -16.18
C ILE A 125 -11.55 14.75 -16.88
N ALA A 126 -12.46 13.78 -16.81
CA ALA A 126 -13.76 13.83 -17.49
C ALA A 126 -14.62 14.99 -17.00
N GLU A 127 -14.55 15.31 -15.70
CA GLU A 127 -15.27 16.40 -15.05
C GLU A 127 -14.51 17.74 -15.08
N ASN A 128 -13.36 17.81 -15.76
CA ASN A 128 -12.51 19.00 -15.90
C ASN A 128 -11.92 19.55 -14.59
N TYR A 129 -11.82 18.73 -13.54
CA TYR A 129 -11.08 19.08 -12.32
C TYR A 129 -9.56 19.11 -12.52
N ILE A 130 -9.03 18.26 -13.41
CA ILE A 130 -7.62 18.27 -13.81
C ILE A 130 -7.49 18.30 -15.34
N PRO A 131 -6.39 18.84 -15.89
CA PRO A 131 -6.15 18.83 -17.33
C PRO A 131 -6.04 17.42 -17.88
N LYS A 132 -6.40 17.23 -19.16
CA LYS A 132 -6.20 15.96 -19.86
C LYS A 132 -4.72 15.60 -19.91
N ASN A 133 -4.39 14.38 -19.50
CA ASN A 133 -3.02 13.84 -19.50
C ASN A 133 -3.06 12.30 -19.59
N ASP A 134 -1.89 11.67 -19.67
CA ASP A 134 -1.75 10.22 -19.60
C ASP A 134 -2.00 9.73 -18.17
N ILE A 135 -3.04 8.94 -17.97
CA ILE A 135 -3.45 8.43 -16.65
C ILE A 135 -2.37 7.52 -16.03
N ARG A 136 -1.64 6.75 -16.85
CA ARG A 136 -0.58 5.86 -16.36
C ARG A 136 0.59 6.66 -15.83
N GLU A 137 0.97 7.71 -16.55
CA GLU A 137 2.04 8.62 -16.11
C GLU A 137 1.65 9.34 -14.83
N LEU A 138 0.43 9.90 -14.76
CA LEU A 138 -0.08 10.54 -13.55
C LEU A 138 -0.11 9.57 -12.35
N ALA A 139 -0.61 8.36 -12.55
CA ALA A 139 -0.65 7.36 -11.48
C ALA A 139 0.75 6.98 -10.98
N MET A 140 1.74 6.88 -11.87
CA MET A 140 3.14 6.60 -11.51
C MET A 140 3.74 7.74 -10.69
N LEU A 141 3.52 9.00 -11.07
CA LEU A 141 3.98 10.18 -10.33
C LEU A 141 3.33 10.28 -8.95
N VAL A 142 2.02 10.03 -8.86
CA VAL A 142 1.30 9.97 -7.57
C VAL A 142 1.91 8.89 -6.68
N HIS A 143 2.06 7.65 -7.15
CA HIS A 143 2.63 6.55 -6.36
C HIS A 143 4.07 6.83 -5.92
N GLY A 144 4.90 7.44 -6.76
CA GLY A 144 6.26 7.85 -6.40
C GLY A 144 6.26 8.84 -5.23
N SER A 145 5.36 9.81 -5.25
CA SER A 145 5.20 10.80 -4.17
C SER A 145 4.71 10.15 -2.88
N LEU A 146 3.80 9.18 -2.95
CA LEU A 146 3.26 8.47 -1.80
C LEU A 146 4.32 7.63 -1.07
N SER A 147 5.14 6.91 -1.81
CA SER A 147 6.21 6.07 -1.22
C SER A 147 7.20 6.90 -0.40
N SER A 148 7.59 8.09 -0.89
CA SER A 148 8.45 9.01 -0.15
C SER A 148 7.76 9.63 1.07
N SER A 149 6.45 9.86 0.99
CA SER A 149 5.68 10.50 2.07
C SER A 149 5.36 9.54 3.20
N ALA A 150 5.19 8.24 2.91
CA ALA A 150 4.91 7.22 3.91
C ALA A 150 6.04 7.09 4.94
N GLY A 151 7.30 7.04 4.51
CA GLY A 151 8.44 6.97 5.41
C GLY A 151 8.53 8.20 6.33
N ARG A 152 8.27 9.40 5.80
CA ARG A 152 8.25 10.62 6.64
C ARG A 152 7.10 10.64 7.64
N ALA A 153 5.94 10.09 7.28
CA ALA A 153 4.78 10.00 8.17
C ALA A 153 5.00 8.96 9.28
N GLU A 154 5.75 7.88 9.01
CA GLU A 154 6.16 6.90 10.00
C GLU A 154 7.14 7.50 11.02
N ASP A 155 8.12 8.30 10.56
CA ASP A 155 9.15 8.94 11.39
C ASP A 155 8.66 10.23 12.09
N ALA A 156 7.40 10.62 11.95
CA ALA A 156 6.88 11.85 12.53
C ALA A 156 6.90 11.78 14.08
N PRO A 157 7.39 12.83 14.77
CA PRO A 157 7.55 12.82 16.21
C PRO A 157 6.23 12.85 16.99
N ASP A 158 5.15 13.31 16.35
CA ASP A 158 3.81 13.42 16.92
C ASP A 158 2.73 13.40 15.83
N GLU A 159 1.48 13.18 16.24
CA GLU A 159 0.34 13.08 15.33
C GLU A 159 0.04 14.41 14.60
N GLU A 160 0.29 15.56 15.22
CA GLU A 160 0.09 16.86 14.57
C GLU A 160 1.06 17.03 13.39
N THR A 161 2.33 16.70 13.60
CA THR A 161 3.34 16.73 12.55
C THR A 161 3.01 15.73 11.43
N ARG A 162 2.58 14.53 11.79
CA ARG A 162 2.16 13.50 10.85
C ARG A 162 0.99 13.98 9.98
N GLU A 163 -0.06 14.50 10.60
CA GLU A 163 -1.23 15.02 9.89
C GLU A 163 -0.85 16.19 8.95
N ARG A 164 -0.02 17.10 9.40
CA ARG A 164 0.49 18.20 8.57
C ARG A 164 1.27 17.69 7.36
N GLN A 165 2.10 16.66 7.51
CA GLN A 165 2.85 16.04 6.41
C GLN A 165 1.91 15.39 5.39
N ILE A 166 0.88 14.68 5.85
CA ILE A 166 -0.14 14.07 4.99
C ILE A 166 -0.89 15.15 4.19
N LEU A 167 -1.37 16.20 4.85
CA LEU A 167 -2.07 17.30 4.21
C LEU A 167 -1.18 18.03 3.18
N ASN A 168 0.08 18.24 3.50
CA ASN A 168 1.02 18.85 2.55
C ASN A 168 1.25 17.95 1.32
N THR A 169 1.29 16.63 1.51
CA THR A 169 1.42 15.68 0.39
C THR A 169 0.17 15.72 -0.50
N ILE A 170 -1.03 15.72 0.11
CA ILE A 170 -2.30 15.84 -0.62
C ILE A 170 -2.30 17.11 -1.48
N ARG A 171 -2.00 18.25 -0.87
CA ARG A 171 -1.96 19.55 -1.58
C ARG A 171 -0.92 19.57 -2.70
N PHE A 172 0.28 19.05 -2.43
CA PHE A 172 1.34 18.97 -3.43
C PHE A 172 0.93 18.16 -4.66
N ILE A 173 0.31 17.00 -4.43
CA ILE A 173 -0.18 16.14 -5.53
C ILE A 173 -1.31 16.83 -6.29
N GLN A 174 -2.32 17.37 -5.59
CA GLN A 174 -3.43 18.05 -6.23
C GLN A 174 -2.96 19.27 -7.06
N MET A 175 -2.05 20.08 -6.54
CA MET A 175 -1.47 21.20 -7.27
C MET A 175 -0.62 20.75 -8.46
N GLY A 176 0.19 19.70 -8.30
CA GLY A 176 1.00 19.10 -9.35
C GLY A 176 0.17 18.54 -10.50
N LEU A 177 -1.02 18.03 -10.21
CA LEU A 177 -1.99 17.58 -11.21
C LEU A 177 -2.75 18.74 -11.86
N GLY A 178 -2.59 19.98 -11.38
CA GLY A 178 -3.35 21.15 -11.85
C GLY A 178 -4.81 21.10 -11.41
N ALA A 179 -5.10 20.57 -10.22
CA ALA A 179 -6.46 20.47 -9.71
C ALA A 179 -7.12 21.84 -9.55
N ARG A 180 -8.39 21.90 -9.94
CA ARG A 180 -9.28 23.06 -9.74
C ARG A 180 -10.24 22.71 -8.62
N PHE A 181 -10.39 23.59 -7.65
CA PHE A 181 -11.25 23.45 -6.49
C PHE A 181 -12.53 24.24 -6.66
#